data_f3550a3d74a53d38f2964848acbe76a2
#
_entry.id   f3550a3d74a53d38f2964848acbe76a2
#
_cell.length_a   1.000
_cell.length_b   1.000
_cell.length_c   1.000
_cell.angle_alpha   90.00
_cell.angle_beta   90.00
_cell.angle_gamma   90.00
#
_symmetry.space_group_name_H-M   'P 1'
#
loop_
_entity.id
_entity.type
_entity.pdbx_description
1 polymer ?
#
loop_
_entity_poly.entity_id
_entity_poly.type
_entity_poly.pdbx_seq_one_letter_code
_entity_poly.pdbx_strand_id
1 'polypeptide(L)'
;WSGSYVAALDDEQMDVLKELLERGNANGVPGLKIVSGDEMRKEEPNVSKDIKGALWAPTAGICWPFGLALAFAENAVINGAEVIRECQVTGITVEDGAVKAVETDKGTIETKYVINAAGVHADEISRLAGDDTFKIHPRRGEYILFDKTAQKDLVYSPIFPTPTKMGKGILVCATT
;
A
#
# COMPACT_ATOMS: atom_id res chain seq x y z
N TRP A 1 -6.18 -8.28 11.96
CA TRP A 1 -7.36 -7.43 11.64
C TRP A 1 -7.56 -6.42 12.76
N SER A 2 -7.05 -5.21 12.58
CA SER A 2 -7.13 -4.14 13.59
C SER A 2 -8.21 -3.09 13.29
N GLY A 3 -8.84 -3.19 12.12
CA GLY A 3 -9.62 -2.09 11.59
C GLY A 3 -8.75 -0.88 11.23
N SER A 4 -9.35 0.21 10.81
CA SER A 4 -8.68 1.50 10.63
C SER A 4 -9.65 2.66 10.77
N TYR A 5 -9.12 3.84 11.09
CA TYR A 5 -9.88 5.08 11.18
C TYR A 5 -9.38 6.11 10.17
N VAL A 6 -10.31 6.88 9.62
CA VAL A 6 -10.02 8.19 8.99
C VAL A 6 -10.64 9.24 9.87
N ALA A 7 -9.83 10.05 10.55
CA ALA A 7 -10.29 11.01 11.55
C ALA A 7 -10.54 12.40 10.96
N ALA A 8 -11.59 13.08 11.45
CA ALA A 8 -11.96 14.45 11.11
C ALA A 8 -11.91 15.35 12.33
N LEU A 9 -11.36 16.58 12.14
CA LEU A 9 -11.20 17.58 13.19
C LEU A 9 -12.24 18.69 13.11
N ASP A 10 -12.87 18.89 11.96
CA ASP A 10 -13.84 19.95 11.70
C ASP A 10 -15.03 19.45 10.85
N ASP A 11 -15.98 20.32 10.59
CA ASP A 11 -17.21 19.97 9.85
C ASP A 11 -16.96 19.74 8.37
N GLU A 12 -16.01 20.46 7.76
CA GLU A 12 -15.61 20.24 6.37
C GLU A 12 -15.02 18.84 6.19
N GLN A 13 -14.16 18.42 7.12
CA GLN A 13 -13.59 17.08 7.11
C GLN A 13 -14.67 16.00 7.41
N MET A 14 -15.67 16.29 8.22
CA MET A 14 -16.82 15.40 8.43
C MET A 14 -17.60 15.15 7.12
N ASP A 15 -17.74 16.17 6.26
CA ASP A 15 -18.36 15.98 4.95
C ASP A 15 -17.51 15.09 4.03
N VAL A 16 -16.17 15.22 4.08
CA VAL A 16 -15.26 14.29 3.39
C VAL A 16 -15.46 12.85 3.88
N LEU A 17 -15.69 12.63 5.18
CA LEU A 17 -15.97 11.27 5.68
C LEU A 17 -17.26 10.69 5.11
N LYS A 18 -18.29 11.50 4.87
CA LYS A 18 -19.55 11.05 4.25
C LYS A 18 -19.31 10.60 2.81
N GLU A 19 -18.55 11.39 2.02
CA GLU A 19 -18.16 11.00 0.66
C GLU A 19 -17.34 9.70 0.64
N LEU A 20 -16.40 9.55 1.59
CA LEU A 20 -15.62 8.32 1.73
C LEU A 20 -16.48 7.12 2.09
N LEU A 21 -17.48 7.30 2.96
CA LEU A 21 -18.43 6.25 3.34
C LEU A 21 -19.26 5.81 2.13
N GLU A 22 -19.83 6.75 1.37
CA GLU A 22 -20.61 6.45 0.16
C GLU A 22 -19.77 5.69 -0.87
N ARG A 23 -18.56 6.17 -1.15
CA ARG A 23 -17.62 5.52 -2.06
C ARG A 23 -17.21 4.13 -1.58
N GLY A 24 -16.95 3.97 -0.29
CA GLY A 24 -16.61 2.68 0.30
C GLY A 24 -17.74 1.66 0.21
N ASN A 25 -18.98 2.10 0.48
CA ASN A 25 -20.17 1.26 0.32
C ASN A 25 -20.40 0.87 -1.15
N ALA A 26 -20.24 1.81 -2.08
CA ALA A 26 -20.32 1.52 -3.52
C ALA A 26 -19.26 0.51 -4.00
N ASN A 27 -18.08 0.52 -3.36
CA ASN A 27 -17.01 -0.46 -3.59
C ASN A 27 -17.22 -1.80 -2.84
N GLY A 28 -18.32 -1.97 -2.11
CA GLY A 28 -18.64 -3.20 -1.39
C GLY A 28 -17.81 -3.44 -0.12
N VAL A 29 -17.22 -2.42 0.48
CA VAL A 29 -16.48 -2.57 1.75
C VAL A 29 -17.47 -2.80 2.90
N PRO A 30 -17.43 -3.95 3.60
CA PRO A 30 -18.44 -4.26 4.60
C PRO A 30 -18.20 -3.52 5.92
N GLY A 31 -19.28 -3.14 6.59
CA GLY A 31 -19.26 -2.66 7.96
C GLY A 31 -18.69 -1.26 8.16
N LEU A 32 -18.52 -0.46 7.08
CA LEU A 32 -18.13 0.94 7.20
C LEU A 32 -19.17 1.73 7.98
N LYS A 33 -18.69 2.60 8.87
CA LYS A 33 -19.57 3.52 9.61
C LYS A 33 -18.81 4.77 10.05
N ILE A 34 -19.52 5.87 10.14
CA ILE A 34 -19.04 7.08 10.82
C ILE A 34 -19.34 6.93 12.31
N VAL A 35 -18.33 7.15 13.14
CA VAL A 35 -18.42 7.18 14.61
C VAL A 35 -18.11 8.58 15.10
N SER A 36 -18.65 8.95 16.27
CA SER A 36 -18.30 10.21 16.93
C SER A 36 -16.87 10.18 17.48
N GLY A 37 -16.30 11.36 17.76
CA GLY A 37 -15.00 11.45 18.42
C GLY A 37 -14.98 10.76 19.80
N ASP A 38 -16.10 10.81 20.53
CA ASP A 38 -16.24 10.14 21.83
C ASP A 38 -16.27 8.62 21.70
N GLU A 39 -16.91 8.08 20.68
CA GLU A 39 -16.89 6.65 20.39
C GLU A 39 -15.49 6.19 19.98
N MET A 40 -14.80 6.95 19.11
CA MET A 40 -13.43 6.65 18.74
C MET A 40 -12.48 6.65 19.95
N ARG A 41 -12.60 7.63 20.86
CA ARG A 41 -11.78 7.71 22.08
C ARG A 41 -11.95 6.57 23.07
N LYS A 42 -13.07 5.86 23.04
CA LYS A 42 -13.25 4.65 23.86
C LYS A 42 -12.36 3.51 23.41
N GLU A 43 -12.16 3.37 22.10
CA GLU A 43 -11.32 2.34 21.50
C GLU A 43 -9.85 2.80 21.36
N GLU A 44 -9.63 4.08 21.11
CA GLU A 44 -8.31 4.72 20.90
C GLU A 44 -8.14 5.86 21.90
N PRO A 45 -7.82 5.61 23.17
CA PRO A 45 -7.87 6.63 24.23
C PRO A 45 -6.82 7.74 24.10
N ASN A 46 -5.75 7.51 23.31
CA ASN A 46 -4.66 8.47 23.15
C ASN A 46 -4.86 9.46 21.99
N VAL A 47 -5.97 9.40 21.27
CA VAL A 47 -6.23 10.33 20.17
C VAL A 47 -6.65 11.72 20.70
N SER A 48 -6.47 12.75 19.86
CA SER A 48 -6.81 14.13 20.21
C SER A 48 -8.27 14.28 20.62
N LYS A 49 -8.49 15.16 21.60
CA LYS A 49 -9.84 15.59 22.01
C LYS A 49 -10.56 16.42 20.94
N ASP A 50 -9.80 16.97 19.98
CA ASP A 50 -10.35 17.80 18.90
C ASP A 50 -10.99 16.96 17.78
N ILE A 51 -10.83 15.64 17.79
CA ILE A 51 -11.48 14.75 16.82
C ILE A 51 -12.98 14.81 17.02
N LYS A 52 -13.70 15.31 16.00
CA LYS A 52 -15.17 15.38 15.96
C LYS A 52 -15.79 14.02 15.62
N GLY A 53 -15.17 13.28 14.71
CA GLY A 53 -15.63 11.97 14.29
C GLY A 53 -14.63 11.27 13.43
N ALA A 54 -14.92 10.02 13.08
CA ALA A 54 -14.08 9.22 12.22
C ALA A 54 -14.87 8.22 11.37
N LEU A 55 -14.39 7.89 10.21
CA LEU A 55 -14.85 6.75 9.41
C LEU A 55 -14.11 5.51 9.91
N TRP A 56 -14.86 4.54 10.39
CA TRP A 56 -14.36 3.24 10.83
C TRP A 56 -14.49 2.20 9.73
N ALA A 57 -13.40 1.50 9.44
CA ALA A 57 -13.33 0.39 8.50
C ALA A 57 -12.90 -0.90 9.23
N PRO A 58 -13.83 -1.76 9.64
CA PRO A 58 -13.54 -2.94 10.48
C PRO A 58 -12.74 -4.02 9.76
N THR A 59 -12.77 -4.06 8.45
CA THR A 59 -12.08 -5.07 7.62
C THR A 59 -10.67 -4.67 7.20
N ALA A 60 -10.18 -3.54 7.66
CA ALA A 60 -8.78 -3.17 7.50
C ALA A 60 -7.87 -3.98 8.42
N GLY A 61 -6.61 -4.08 8.07
CA GLY A 61 -5.64 -4.80 8.87
C GLY A 61 -4.22 -4.38 8.57
N ILE A 62 -3.30 -4.84 9.40
CA ILE A 62 -1.87 -4.64 9.25
C ILE A 62 -1.24 -5.98 8.89
N CYS A 63 -0.30 -5.99 7.97
CA CYS A 63 0.53 -7.16 7.68
C CYS A 63 2.00 -6.78 7.70
N TRP A 64 2.84 -7.74 8.00
CA TRP A 64 4.28 -7.59 7.85
C TRP A 64 4.68 -7.79 6.38
N PRO A 65 5.06 -6.69 5.65
CA PRO A 65 5.22 -6.76 4.19
C PRO A 65 6.37 -7.68 3.76
N PHE A 66 7.45 -7.74 4.54
CA PHE A 66 8.58 -8.61 4.23
C PHE A 66 8.19 -10.09 4.33
N GLY A 67 7.52 -10.49 5.40
CA GLY A 67 7.04 -11.86 5.56
C GLY A 67 6.01 -12.24 4.50
N LEU A 68 5.13 -11.32 4.12
CA LEU A 68 4.17 -11.54 3.05
C LEU A 68 4.86 -11.77 1.70
N ALA A 69 5.86 -10.95 1.35
CA ALA A 69 6.63 -11.11 0.11
C ALA A 69 7.41 -12.44 0.09
N LEU A 70 8.04 -12.82 1.22
CA LEU A 70 8.73 -14.10 1.34
C LEU A 70 7.77 -15.28 1.19
N ALA A 71 6.61 -15.25 1.83
CA ALA A 71 5.61 -16.32 1.73
C ALA A 71 5.09 -16.50 0.29
N PHE A 72 4.90 -15.42 -0.45
CA PHE A 72 4.56 -15.51 -1.88
C PHE A 72 5.67 -16.11 -2.71
N ALA A 73 6.93 -15.71 -2.48
CA ALA A 73 8.07 -16.26 -3.19
C ALA A 73 8.27 -17.76 -2.89
N GLU A 74 8.19 -18.16 -1.62
CA GLU A 74 8.28 -19.56 -1.21
C GLU A 74 7.15 -20.40 -1.82
N ASN A 75 5.92 -19.89 -1.81
CA ASN A 75 4.80 -20.57 -2.42
C ASN A 75 4.98 -20.73 -3.95
N ALA A 76 5.48 -19.70 -4.62
CA ALA A 76 5.79 -19.78 -6.05
C ALA A 76 6.83 -20.87 -6.35
N VAL A 77 7.91 -20.92 -5.56
CA VAL A 77 8.98 -21.96 -5.72
C VAL A 77 8.43 -23.37 -5.48
N ILE A 78 7.60 -23.57 -4.45
CA ILE A 78 6.95 -24.86 -4.19
C ILE A 78 6.07 -25.30 -5.38
N ASN A 79 5.49 -24.33 -6.10
CA ASN A 79 4.68 -24.56 -7.30
C ASN A 79 5.49 -24.57 -8.62
N GLY A 80 6.83 -24.66 -8.54
CA GLY A 80 7.71 -24.86 -9.70
C GLY A 80 8.25 -23.58 -10.33
N ALA A 81 8.08 -22.41 -9.72
CA ALA A 81 8.73 -21.20 -10.18
C ALA A 81 10.20 -21.17 -9.77
N GLU A 82 11.03 -20.54 -10.58
CA GLU A 82 12.43 -20.27 -10.26
C GLU A 82 12.59 -18.82 -9.81
N VAL A 83 13.33 -18.60 -8.73
CA VAL A 83 13.73 -17.28 -8.25
C VAL A 83 15.21 -17.08 -8.51
N ILE A 84 15.53 -16.29 -9.51
CA ILE A 84 16.91 -15.98 -9.90
C ILE A 84 17.26 -14.60 -9.32
N ARG A 85 18.11 -14.60 -8.31
CA ARG A 85 18.61 -13.38 -7.66
C ARG A 85 19.87 -12.86 -8.35
N GLU A 86 20.18 -11.58 -8.14
CA GLU A 86 21.37 -10.94 -8.73
C GLU A 86 21.43 -11.15 -10.25
N CYS A 87 20.27 -10.99 -10.90
CA CYS A 87 20.06 -11.17 -12.32
C CYS A 87 19.41 -9.92 -12.89
N GLN A 88 20.21 -9.10 -13.53
CA GLN A 88 19.75 -7.84 -14.08
C GLN A 88 19.15 -8.05 -15.46
N VAL A 89 17.94 -7.57 -15.69
CA VAL A 89 17.34 -7.50 -17.01
C VAL A 89 18.03 -6.37 -17.80
N THR A 90 18.58 -6.70 -18.95
CA THR A 90 19.34 -5.78 -19.83
C THR A 90 18.62 -5.48 -21.13
N GLY A 91 17.65 -6.33 -21.53
CA GLY A 91 16.87 -6.17 -22.74
C GLY A 91 15.59 -6.98 -22.73
N ILE A 92 14.67 -6.64 -23.62
CA ILE A 92 13.46 -7.43 -23.92
C ILE A 92 13.33 -7.50 -25.43
N THR A 93 13.46 -8.71 -25.99
CA THR A 93 13.29 -8.95 -27.41
C THR A 93 11.81 -9.00 -27.77
N VAL A 94 11.40 -8.06 -28.63
CA VAL A 94 10.03 -7.96 -29.18
C VAL A 94 10.09 -8.11 -30.69
N GLU A 95 9.36 -9.07 -31.25
CA GLU A 95 9.23 -9.29 -32.69
C GLU A 95 7.74 -9.40 -33.05
N ASP A 96 7.34 -8.74 -34.13
CA ASP A 96 5.95 -8.71 -34.60
C ASP A 96 4.93 -8.33 -33.52
N GLY A 97 5.30 -7.40 -32.62
CA GLY A 97 4.46 -6.94 -31.50
C GLY A 97 4.30 -7.93 -30.34
N ALA A 98 5.08 -9.01 -30.31
CA ALA A 98 5.04 -10.01 -29.28
C ALA A 98 6.43 -10.18 -28.61
N VAL A 99 6.45 -10.33 -27.28
CA VAL A 99 7.66 -10.68 -26.54
C VAL A 99 8.14 -12.07 -26.94
N LYS A 100 9.45 -12.20 -27.14
CA LYS A 100 10.14 -13.47 -27.46
C LYS A 100 11.08 -13.90 -26.35
N ALA A 101 11.82 -12.94 -25.78
CA ALA A 101 12.81 -13.25 -24.75
C ALA A 101 13.06 -12.05 -23.83
N VAL A 102 13.61 -12.35 -22.66
CA VAL A 102 14.22 -11.39 -21.73
C VAL A 102 15.72 -11.64 -21.73
N GLU A 103 16.49 -10.62 -21.98
CA GLU A 103 17.94 -10.63 -21.93
C GLU A 103 18.40 -10.23 -20.53
N THR A 104 19.34 -10.94 -19.97
CA THR A 104 19.89 -10.68 -18.64
C THR A 104 21.42 -10.75 -18.66
N ASP A 105 22.04 -10.25 -17.61
CA ASP A 105 23.50 -10.40 -17.39
C ASP A 105 23.93 -11.88 -17.13
N LYS A 106 22.97 -12.80 -17.00
CA LYS A 106 23.22 -14.24 -16.83
C LYS A 106 22.79 -15.08 -18.04
N GLY A 107 22.28 -14.48 -19.08
CA GLY A 107 21.81 -15.16 -20.29
C GLY A 107 20.40 -14.74 -20.69
N THR A 108 19.89 -15.39 -21.72
CA THR A 108 18.60 -15.09 -22.33
C THR A 108 17.54 -16.10 -21.86
N ILE A 109 16.36 -15.60 -21.50
CA ILE A 109 15.21 -16.39 -21.08
C ILE A 109 14.12 -16.24 -22.14
N GLU A 110 13.82 -17.31 -22.88
CA GLU A 110 12.72 -17.33 -23.83
C GLU A 110 11.37 -17.33 -23.09
N THR A 111 10.48 -16.42 -23.46
CA THR A 111 9.15 -16.30 -22.84
C THR A 111 8.16 -15.63 -23.78
N LYS A 112 6.89 -15.91 -23.56
CA LYS A 112 5.77 -15.27 -24.27
C LYS A 112 5.19 -14.06 -23.52
N TYR A 113 5.45 -13.97 -22.22
CA TYR A 113 4.89 -12.93 -21.35
C TYR A 113 5.94 -12.45 -20.37
N VAL A 114 5.94 -11.14 -20.13
CA VAL A 114 6.76 -10.50 -19.09
C VAL A 114 5.84 -9.70 -18.19
N ILE A 115 5.93 -9.93 -16.87
CA ILE A 115 5.25 -9.13 -15.87
C ILE A 115 6.28 -8.19 -15.26
N ASN A 116 6.13 -6.91 -15.55
CA ASN A 116 7.00 -5.87 -15.04
C ASN A 116 6.55 -5.46 -13.62
N ALA A 117 7.25 -5.94 -12.61
CA ALA A 117 7.04 -5.61 -11.20
C ALA A 117 8.29 -4.92 -10.58
N ALA A 118 9.04 -4.15 -11.37
CA ALA A 118 10.32 -3.57 -11.00
C ALA A 118 10.24 -2.32 -10.09
N GLY A 119 9.07 -2.05 -9.48
CA GLY A 119 8.90 -0.97 -8.54
C GLY A 119 9.24 0.39 -9.14
N VAL A 120 10.14 1.14 -8.52
CA VAL A 120 10.56 2.49 -8.99
C VAL A 120 11.33 2.48 -10.31
N HIS A 121 11.75 1.31 -10.80
CA HIS A 121 12.45 1.12 -12.07
C HIS A 121 11.53 0.54 -13.18
N ALA A 122 10.23 0.46 -12.94
CA ALA A 122 9.32 -0.17 -13.90
C ALA A 122 9.24 0.58 -15.25
N ASP A 123 9.41 1.90 -15.27
CA ASP A 123 9.50 2.67 -16.53
C ASP A 123 10.78 2.37 -17.30
N GLU A 124 11.89 2.06 -16.62
CA GLU A 124 13.14 1.66 -17.25
C GLU A 124 12.98 0.29 -17.94
N ILE A 125 12.35 -0.67 -17.27
CA ILE A 125 12.05 -2.00 -17.83
C ILE A 125 11.06 -1.89 -18.99
N SER A 126 10.04 -1.02 -18.91
CA SER A 126 9.08 -0.81 -20.00
C SER A 126 9.77 -0.32 -21.28
N ARG A 127 10.72 0.61 -21.13
CA ARG A 127 11.51 1.11 -22.27
C ARG A 127 12.32 0.02 -22.98
N LEU A 128 12.77 -1.01 -22.26
CA LEU A 128 13.48 -2.14 -22.89
C LEU A 128 12.57 -2.92 -23.86
N ALA A 129 11.25 -2.87 -23.65
CA ALA A 129 10.25 -3.45 -24.54
C ALA A 129 9.76 -2.47 -25.62
N GLY A 130 10.30 -1.24 -25.68
CA GLY A 130 9.92 -0.19 -26.63
C GLY A 130 8.75 0.68 -26.18
N ASP A 131 8.30 0.58 -24.93
CA ASP A 131 7.24 1.41 -24.38
C ASP A 131 7.82 2.48 -23.44
N ASP A 132 7.66 3.76 -23.84
CA ASP A 132 8.07 4.95 -23.10
C ASP A 132 6.89 5.86 -22.70
N THR A 133 5.68 5.30 -22.68
CA THR A 133 4.44 6.06 -22.47
C THR A 133 4.31 6.64 -21.08
N PHE A 134 5.08 6.15 -20.10
CA PHE A 134 5.06 6.65 -18.73
C PHE A 134 6.44 6.80 -18.12
N LYS A 135 6.53 7.66 -17.11
CA LYS A 135 7.72 7.87 -16.29
C LYS A 135 7.37 7.86 -14.82
N ILE A 136 8.17 7.14 -14.04
CA ILE A 136 8.02 7.10 -12.58
C ILE A 136 8.76 8.27 -11.95
N HIS A 137 8.07 8.99 -11.07
CA HIS A 137 8.63 10.03 -10.23
C HIS A 137 8.58 9.54 -8.76
N PRO A 138 9.67 8.99 -8.24
CA PRO A 138 9.68 8.44 -6.88
C PRO A 138 9.35 9.50 -5.83
N ARG A 139 8.52 9.15 -4.86
CA ARG A 139 8.27 9.95 -3.66
C ARG A 139 8.84 9.22 -2.45
N ARG A 140 9.67 9.93 -1.69
CA ARG A 140 10.18 9.40 -0.41
C ARG A 140 9.09 9.49 0.65
N GLY A 141 8.81 8.37 1.32
CA GLY A 141 8.06 8.32 2.57
C GLY A 141 9.03 8.40 3.74
N GLU A 142 8.73 9.23 4.73
CA GLU A 142 9.52 9.35 5.95
C GLU A 142 8.77 8.69 7.10
N TYR A 143 9.49 7.92 7.93
CA TYR A 143 8.94 7.19 9.05
C TYR A 143 9.68 7.58 10.33
N ILE A 144 8.91 7.71 11.40
CA ILE A 144 9.43 7.82 12.76
C ILE A 144 8.97 6.57 13.50
N LEU A 145 9.92 5.73 13.89
CA LEU A 145 9.65 4.55 14.71
C LEU A 145 9.77 4.94 16.18
N PHE A 146 8.68 4.77 16.91
CA PHE A 146 8.68 4.96 18.35
C PHE A 146 9.17 3.70 19.07
N ASP A 147 9.89 3.90 20.17
CA ASP A 147 10.31 2.82 21.06
C ASP A 147 9.06 2.20 21.73
N LYS A 148 8.92 0.89 21.60
CA LYS A 148 7.79 0.14 22.18
C LYS A 148 7.72 0.22 23.71
N THR A 149 8.88 0.43 24.39
CA THR A 149 8.91 0.53 25.84
C THR A 149 8.45 1.90 26.34
N ALA A 150 8.69 2.96 25.54
CA ALA A 150 8.32 4.34 25.89
C ALA A 150 6.86 4.67 25.48
N GLN A 151 6.33 4.00 24.48
CA GLN A 151 5.02 4.31 23.86
C GLN A 151 4.18 3.04 23.64
N LYS A 152 4.16 2.17 24.65
CA LYS A 152 3.33 0.97 24.62
C LYS A 152 1.86 1.35 24.43
N ASP A 153 1.19 0.66 23.50
CA ASP A 153 -0.24 0.82 23.23
C ASP A 153 -0.64 2.26 22.84
N LEU A 154 0.23 2.98 22.10
CA LEU A 154 -0.06 4.34 21.63
C LEU A 154 -1.35 4.38 20.78
N VAL A 155 -1.47 3.46 19.84
CA VAL A 155 -2.68 3.23 19.01
C VAL A 155 -2.84 1.74 18.76
N TYR A 156 -4.09 1.29 18.61
CA TYR A 156 -4.42 -0.10 18.29
C TYR A 156 -4.71 -0.29 16.81
N SER A 157 -5.31 0.72 16.18
CA SER A 157 -5.67 0.71 14.76
C SER A 157 -4.87 1.75 13.98
N PRO A 158 -4.60 1.55 12.68
CA PRO A 158 -4.11 2.63 11.82
C PRO A 158 -5.07 3.81 11.80
N ILE A 159 -4.54 5.00 12.03
CA ILE A 159 -5.30 6.25 12.05
C ILE A 159 -4.77 7.16 10.95
N PHE A 160 -5.63 7.53 10.03
CA PHE A 160 -5.38 8.44 8.94
C PHE A 160 -6.09 9.78 9.20
N PRO A 161 -5.51 10.91 8.82
CA PRO A 161 -6.28 12.13 8.64
C PRO A 161 -7.13 12.03 7.37
N THR A 162 -8.10 12.93 7.21
CA THR A 162 -8.82 13.08 5.96
C THR A 162 -7.84 13.40 4.81
N PRO A 163 -8.05 12.83 3.61
CA PRO A 163 -7.19 13.10 2.47
C PRO A 163 -7.27 14.58 2.07
N THR A 164 -6.13 15.14 1.69
CA THR A 164 -6.01 16.50 1.18
C THR A 164 -5.51 16.48 -0.27
N LYS A 165 -5.51 17.66 -0.93
CA LYS A 165 -4.90 17.81 -2.27
C LYS A 165 -3.41 17.45 -2.29
N MET A 166 -2.72 17.53 -1.14
CA MET A 166 -1.31 17.17 -0.99
C MET A 166 -1.08 15.67 -0.77
N GLY A 167 -2.13 14.90 -0.50
CA GLY A 167 -2.07 13.46 -0.26
C GLY A 167 -2.77 13.01 1.02
N LYS A 168 -2.40 11.83 1.53
CA LYS A 168 -3.07 11.16 2.66
C LYS A 168 -2.68 11.71 4.04
N GLY A 169 -1.70 12.60 4.14
CA GLY A 169 -1.21 13.11 5.41
C GLY A 169 -0.37 12.09 6.21
N ILE A 170 -0.23 12.35 7.51
CA ILE A 170 0.58 11.54 8.43
C ILE A 170 -0.26 10.37 8.94
N LEU A 171 0.21 9.16 8.71
CA LEU A 171 -0.36 7.93 9.26
C LEU A 171 0.28 7.62 10.61
N VAL A 172 -0.55 7.30 11.60
CA VAL A 172 -0.11 6.68 12.85
C VAL A 172 -0.62 5.25 12.90
N CYS A 173 0.26 4.28 13.10
CA CYS A 173 -0.16 2.87 13.20
C CYS A 173 0.76 2.09 14.14
N ALA A 174 0.21 1.03 14.74
CA ALA A 174 1.00 0.03 15.42
C ALA A 174 1.88 -0.73 14.41
N THR A 175 3.03 -1.24 14.86
CA THR A 175 3.84 -2.19 14.10
C THR A 175 3.41 -3.62 14.43
N THR A 176 3.56 -4.54 13.49
CA THR A 176 3.37 -5.98 13.70
C THR A 176 4.50 -6.59 14.53
#